data_61eb58d07a044397a17fbd91f98007f6
#
_entry.id   61eb58d07a044397a17fbd91f98007f6
#
_cell.length_a   1.000
_cell.length_b   1.000
_cell.length_c   1.000
_cell.angle_alpha   90.00
_cell.angle_beta   90.00
_cell.angle_gamma   90.00
#
_symmetry.space_group_name_H-M   'P 1'
#
loop_
_entity.id
_entity.type
_entity.pdbx_description
1 polymer ?
#
loop_
_entity_poly.entity_id
_entity_poly.type
_entity_poly.pdbx_seq_one_letter_code
_entity_poly.pdbx_strand_id
1 'polypeptide(L)'
;MKIAVIGGGINGIMTAWELCKHHHDVTLFEKNTLMSQTSSASSKLLHGGLRYLENFEFRLVKEALKERQWWIDQAPDLAQPLKIFIPVYKRSRRPAWLYKIGLYLYDLFAGKYNIGKHQ
;
A
#
# COMPACT_ATOMS: atom_id res chain seq x y z
N MET A 1 -1.80 26.13 -13.78
CA MET A 1 -0.83 25.74 -14.84
C MET A 1 -1.46 24.69 -15.72
N LYS A 2 -1.05 24.57 -16.98
CA LYS A 2 -1.39 23.43 -17.85
C LYS A 2 -0.30 22.38 -17.74
N ILE A 3 -0.67 21.16 -17.38
CA ILE A 3 0.26 20.05 -17.12
C ILE A 3 -0.15 18.84 -17.93
N ALA A 4 0.81 18.23 -18.63
CA ALA A 4 0.64 16.96 -19.30
C ALA A 4 1.23 15.82 -18.44
N VAL A 5 0.43 14.80 -18.14
CA VAL A 5 0.89 13.58 -17.47
C VAL A 5 0.92 12.46 -18.50
N ILE A 6 2.05 11.79 -18.66
CA ILE A 6 2.24 10.73 -19.63
C ILE A 6 2.28 9.38 -18.91
N GLY A 7 1.34 8.49 -19.26
CA GLY A 7 1.19 7.16 -18.69
C GLY A 7 0.00 7.06 -17.73
N GLY A 8 -0.94 6.16 -18.04
CA GLY A 8 -2.18 5.94 -17.30
C GLY A 8 -2.13 4.75 -16.35
N GLY A 9 -0.96 4.41 -15.79
CA GLY A 9 -0.83 3.50 -14.67
C GLY A 9 -1.20 4.17 -13.35
N ILE A 10 -1.10 3.42 -12.22
CA ILE A 10 -1.50 3.95 -10.90
C ILE A 10 -0.79 5.27 -10.56
N ASN A 11 0.51 5.37 -10.83
CA ASN A 11 1.28 6.58 -10.53
C ASN A 11 0.81 7.79 -11.34
N GLY A 12 0.59 7.61 -12.66
CA GLY A 12 0.12 8.70 -13.53
C GLY A 12 -1.27 9.18 -13.16
N ILE A 13 -2.20 8.25 -12.88
CA ILE A 13 -3.56 8.58 -12.46
C ILE A 13 -3.55 9.34 -11.13
N MET A 14 -2.79 8.85 -10.12
CA MET A 14 -2.71 9.50 -8.82
C MET A 14 -2.03 10.87 -8.91
N THR A 15 -0.99 11.00 -9.73
CA THR A 15 -0.35 12.29 -9.98
C THR A 15 -1.31 13.28 -10.62
N ALA A 16 -2.03 12.85 -11.67
CA ALA A 16 -3.01 13.71 -12.33
C ALA A 16 -4.12 14.14 -11.36
N TRP A 17 -4.62 13.19 -10.56
CA TRP A 17 -5.64 13.47 -9.56
C TRP A 17 -5.19 14.48 -8.51
N GLU A 18 -3.98 14.30 -7.96
CA GLU A 18 -3.44 15.23 -6.96
C GLU A 18 -3.21 16.63 -7.53
N LEU A 19 -2.72 16.72 -8.76
CA LEU A 19 -2.57 18.00 -9.45
C LEU A 19 -3.93 18.70 -9.71
N CYS A 20 -4.97 17.94 -10.05
CA CYS A 20 -6.32 18.49 -10.18
C CYS A 20 -6.87 19.03 -8.86
N LYS A 21 -6.59 18.38 -7.72
CA LYS A 21 -6.96 18.89 -6.39
C LYS A 21 -6.31 20.26 -6.10
N HIS A 22 -5.14 20.49 -6.65
CA HIS A 22 -4.44 21.77 -6.56
C HIS A 22 -4.81 22.76 -7.67
N HIS A 23 -5.96 22.57 -8.31
CA HIS A 23 -6.51 23.47 -9.33
C HIS A 23 -5.62 23.65 -10.56
N HIS A 24 -4.84 22.65 -10.93
CA HIS A 24 -4.11 22.62 -12.19
C HIS A 24 -4.99 22.10 -13.31
N ASP A 25 -4.77 22.59 -14.52
CA ASP A 25 -5.39 22.08 -15.75
C ASP A 25 -4.54 20.90 -16.25
N VAL A 26 -5.03 19.68 -16.05
CA VAL A 26 -4.25 18.45 -16.27
C VAL A 26 -4.81 17.64 -17.42
N THR A 27 -3.94 17.27 -18.36
CA THR A 27 -4.26 16.32 -19.41
C THR A 27 -3.42 15.05 -19.23
N LEU A 28 -4.09 13.90 -19.07
CA LEU A 28 -3.45 12.58 -18.99
C LEU A 28 -3.43 11.93 -20.38
N PHE A 29 -2.24 11.50 -20.80
CA PHE A 29 -2.04 10.77 -22.04
C PHE A 29 -1.69 9.32 -21.75
N GLU A 30 -2.47 8.39 -22.31
CA GLU A 30 -2.21 6.94 -22.24
C GLU A 30 -2.34 6.34 -23.66
N LYS A 31 -1.37 5.52 -24.05
CA LYS A 31 -1.38 4.90 -25.38
C LYS A 31 -2.36 3.74 -25.52
N ASN A 32 -2.74 3.13 -24.39
CA ASN A 32 -3.65 1.99 -24.32
C ASN A 32 -4.80 2.30 -23.35
N THR A 33 -5.42 1.26 -22.82
CA THR A 33 -6.41 1.39 -21.75
C THR A 33 -5.73 1.75 -20.41
N LEU A 34 -6.34 2.60 -19.63
CA LEU A 34 -5.86 2.96 -18.29
C LEU A 34 -5.63 1.69 -17.44
N MET A 35 -4.56 1.68 -16.65
CA MET A 35 -4.21 0.59 -15.73
C MET A 35 -3.91 -0.75 -16.39
N SER A 36 -3.86 -0.88 -17.71
CA SER A 36 -3.78 -2.14 -18.45
C SER A 36 -2.41 -2.85 -18.44
N GLN A 37 -1.37 -2.18 -17.98
CA GLN A 37 0.00 -2.72 -17.95
C GLN A 37 0.39 -3.22 -16.53
N THR A 38 1.52 -2.81 -16.00
CA THR A 38 2.06 -3.23 -14.70
C THR A 38 1.03 -3.08 -13.56
N SER A 39 0.20 -2.04 -13.58
CA SER A 39 -0.82 -1.82 -12.55
C SER A 39 -1.91 -2.89 -12.55
N SER A 40 -2.25 -3.48 -13.69
CA SER A 40 -3.19 -4.62 -13.77
C SER A 40 -2.58 -5.92 -13.25
N ALA A 41 -1.27 -6.08 -13.39
CA ALA A 41 -0.51 -7.28 -13.02
C ALA A 41 -0.02 -7.27 -11.55
N SER A 42 -0.46 -6.30 -10.73
CA SER A 42 -0.15 -6.23 -9.30
C SER A 42 -0.97 -7.24 -8.50
N SER A 43 -0.54 -7.56 -7.27
CA SER A 43 -1.30 -8.39 -6.33
C SER A 43 -2.60 -7.74 -5.86
N LYS A 44 -2.80 -6.45 -6.12
CA LYS A 44 -3.92 -5.62 -5.65
C LYS A 44 -4.06 -5.58 -4.13
N LEU A 45 -3.00 -5.89 -3.41
CA LEU A 45 -2.94 -5.82 -1.96
C LEU A 45 -2.37 -4.47 -1.52
N LEU A 46 -3.14 -3.73 -0.74
CA LEU A 46 -2.69 -2.56 -0.02
C LEU A 46 -2.08 -3.02 1.32
N HIS A 47 -0.77 -3.15 1.37
CA HIS A 47 -0.07 -3.65 2.56
C HIS A 47 0.67 -2.53 3.29
N GLY A 48 0.78 -2.65 4.62
CA GLY A 48 1.51 -1.69 5.46
C GLY A 48 3.03 -1.90 5.49
N GLY A 49 3.58 -2.65 4.52
CA GLY A 49 5.03 -2.75 4.36
C GLY A 49 5.76 -3.56 5.44
N LEU A 50 5.17 -4.63 5.96
CA LEU A 50 5.81 -5.50 6.97
C LEU A 50 7.26 -5.89 6.59
N ARG A 51 7.55 -6.07 5.28
CA ARG A 51 8.88 -6.39 4.77
C ARG A 51 9.90 -5.27 5.02
N TYR A 52 9.46 -4.03 5.10
CA TYR A 52 10.35 -2.89 5.36
C TYR A 52 10.89 -2.89 6.80
N LEU A 53 10.21 -3.56 7.74
CA LEU A 53 10.74 -3.73 9.10
C LEU A 53 12.03 -4.55 9.11
N GLU A 54 12.19 -5.49 8.19
CA GLU A 54 13.42 -6.30 8.08
C GLU A 54 14.64 -5.46 7.70
N ASN A 55 14.42 -4.35 7.00
CA ASN A 55 15.45 -3.41 6.57
C ASN A 55 15.54 -2.18 7.49
N PHE A 56 14.82 -2.19 8.63
CA PHE A 56 14.75 -1.07 9.58
C PHE A 56 14.22 0.25 8.97
N GLU A 57 13.44 0.15 7.89
CA GLU A 57 12.85 1.29 7.19
C GLU A 57 11.53 1.74 7.85
N PHE A 58 11.59 2.10 9.13
CA PHE A 58 10.42 2.42 9.96
C PHE A 58 9.57 3.58 9.41
N ARG A 59 10.22 4.53 8.73
CA ARG A 59 9.52 5.65 8.09
C ARG A 59 8.60 5.15 6.98
N LEU A 60 9.10 4.27 6.11
CA LEU A 60 8.31 3.69 5.02
C LEU A 60 7.15 2.85 5.55
N VAL A 61 7.34 2.11 6.66
CA VAL A 61 6.24 1.38 7.31
C VAL A 61 5.14 2.34 7.73
N LYS A 62 5.49 3.43 8.39
CA LYS A 62 4.51 4.42 8.86
C LYS A 62 3.78 5.12 7.71
N GLU A 63 4.48 5.46 6.65
CA GLU A 63 3.91 6.05 5.43
C GLU A 63 2.94 5.05 4.76
N ALA A 64 3.36 3.79 4.57
CA ALA A 64 2.52 2.76 3.96
C ALA A 64 1.25 2.46 4.79
N LEU A 65 1.35 2.45 6.12
CA LEU A 65 0.19 2.27 7.00
C LEU A 65 -0.80 3.44 6.91
N LYS A 66 -0.29 4.67 6.83
CA LYS A 66 -1.12 5.86 6.65
C LYS A 66 -1.84 5.84 5.30
N GLU A 67 -1.12 5.52 4.22
CA GLU A 67 -1.70 5.42 2.87
C GLU A 67 -2.75 4.30 2.79
N ARG A 68 -2.47 3.14 3.38
CA ARG A 68 -3.45 2.05 3.46
C ARG A 68 -4.74 2.49 4.16
N GLN A 69 -4.65 3.18 5.30
CA GLN A 69 -5.81 3.67 6.02
C GLN A 69 -6.58 4.70 5.18
N TRP A 70 -5.87 5.60 4.52
CA TRP A 70 -6.48 6.59 3.64
C TRP A 70 -7.33 5.92 2.54
N TRP A 71 -6.83 4.85 1.92
CA TRP A 71 -7.58 4.10 0.92
C TRP A 71 -8.83 3.42 1.49
N ILE A 72 -8.76 2.86 2.68
CA ILE A 72 -9.91 2.26 3.37
C ILE A 72 -10.98 3.33 3.64
N ASP A 73 -10.56 4.53 4.04
CA ASP A 73 -11.47 5.63 4.35
C ASP A 73 -12.09 6.26 3.09
N GLN A 74 -11.32 6.35 2.00
CA GLN A 74 -11.78 6.98 0.76
C GLN A 74 -12.55 6.04 -0.18
N ALA A 75 -12.27 4.76 -0.13
CA ALA A 75 -12.86 3.76 -1.02
C ALA A 75 -13.23 2.47 -0.27
N PRO A 76 -14.11 2.54 0.74
CA PRO A 76 -14.44 1.39 1.61
C PRO A 76 -15.06 0.21 0.85
N ASP A 77 -15.73 0.47 -0.27
CA ASP A 77 -16.31 -0.57 -1.12
C ASP A 77 -15.26 -1.33 -1.93
N LEU A 78 -14.09 -0.73 -2.16
CA LEU A 78 -12.99 -1.30 -2.96
C LEU A 78 -11.83 -1.79 -2.11
N ALA A 79 -11.58 -1.18 -0.96
CA ALA A 79 -10.45 -1.46 -0.08
C ALA A 79 -10.94 -2.07 1.25
N GLN A 80 -10.96 -3.39 1.33
CA GLN A 80 -11.44 -4.12 2.50
C GLN A 80 -10.29 -4.87 3.21
N PRO A 81 -10.33 -4.97 4.56
CA PRO A 81 -9.36 -5.76 5.31
C PRO A 81 -9.38 -7.24 4.90
N LEU A 82 -8.23 -7.79 4.59
CA LEU A 82 -8.04 -9.21 4.28
C LEU A 82 -7.24 -9.90 5.39
N LYS A 83 -7.78 -10.99 5.92
CA LYS A 83 -7.05 -11.85 6.85
C LYS A 83 -6.03 -12.70 6.09
N ILE A 84 -4.76 -12.59 6.47
CA ILE A 84 -3.67 -13.36 5.87
C ILE A 84 -3.13 -14.31 6.93
N PHE A 85 -3.01 -15.59 6.59
CA PHE A 85 -2.39 -16.61 7.42
C PHE A 85 -0.96 -16.86 6.97
N ILE A 86 -0.01 -16.79 7.89
CA ILE A 86 1.39 -17.10 7.63
C ILE A 86 1.68 -18.51 8.17
N PRO A 87 1.78 -19.54 7.31
CA PRO A 87 2.10 -20.88 7.77
C PRO A 87 3.58 -20.95 8.18
N VAL A 88 3.85 -21.39 9.41
CA VAL A 88 5.21 -21.61 9.92
C VAL A 88 5.43 -23.09 10.13
N TYR A 89 6.34 -23.68 9.37
CA TYR A 89 6.69 -25.09 9.45
C TYR A 89 7.96 -25.27 10.28
N LYS A 90 8.21 -26.50 10.79
CA LYS A 90 9.43 -26.85 11.53
C LYS A 90 10.74 -26.55 10.78
N ARG A 91 10.69 -26.58 9.43
CA ARG A 91 11.83 -26.27 8.53
C ARG A 91 11.75 -24.86 7.92
N SER A 92 10.87 -23.99 8.43
CA SER A 92 10.80 -22.61 7.95
C SER A 92 12.13 -21.91 8.19
N ARG A 93 12.52 -21.07 7.24
CA ARG A 93 13.77 -20.30 7.26
C ARG A 93 13.89 -19.41 8.51
N ARG A 94 12.75 -19.06 9.08
CA ARG A 94 12.63 -18.21 10.28
C ARG A 94 11.74 -18.89 11.32
N PRO A 95 12.11 -18.87 12.60
CA PRO A 95 11.31 -19.44 13.67
C PRO A 95 10.06 -18.60 13.95
N ALA A 96 9.01 -19.22 14.47
CA ALA A 96 7.72 -18.58 14.77
C ALA A 96 7.85 -17.35 15.70
N TRP A 97 8.75 -17.40 16.67
CA TRP A 97 8.96 -16.28 17.60
C TRP A 97 9.42 -15.00 16.89
N LEU A 98 10.22 -15.13 15.81
CA LEU A 98 10.70 -13.99 15.05
C LEU A 98 9.53 -13.29 14.31
N TYR A 99 8.61 -14.08 13.75
CA TYR A 99 7.39 -13.52 13.14
C TYR A 99 6.52 -12.81 14.19
N LYS A 100 6.38 -13.39 15.39
CA LYS A 100 5.63 -12.76 16.49
C LYS A 100 6.23 -11.40 16.90
N ILE A 101 7.54 -11.31 17.04
CA ILE A 101 8.22 -10.04 17.35
C ILE A 101 8.00 -9.04 16.22
N GLY A 102 8.17 -9.46 14.96
CA GLY A 102 7.95 -8.58 13.80
C GLY A 102 6.52 -8.05 13.73
N LEU A 103 5.53 -8.89 13.97
CA LEU A 103 4.12 -8.50 13.99
C LEU A 103 3.80 -7.58 15.19
N TYR A 104 4.38 -7.84 16.35
CA TYR A 104 4.22 -6.97 17.52
C TYR A 104 4.79 -5.57 17.27
N LEU A 105 5.99 -5.49 16.70
CA LEU A 105 6.59 -4.21 16.30
C LEU A 105 5.73 -3.51 15.24
N TYR A 106 5.24 -4.27 14.27
CA TYR A 106 4.36 -3.73 13.24
C TYR A 106 3.09 -3.13 13.84
N ASP A 107 2.42 -3.81 14.77
CA ASP A 107 1.23 -3.30 15.47
C ASP A 107 1.56 -2.05 16.30
N LEU A 108 2.74 -2.02 16.93
CA LEU A 108 3.20 -0.84 17.68
C LEU A 108 3.39 0.38 16.75
N PHE A 109 4.02 0.18 15.58
CA PHE A 109 4.17 1.25 14.59
C PHE A 109 2.85 1.64 13.91
N ALA A 110 1.93 0.69 13.75
CA ALA A 110 0.61 0.97 13.19
C ALA A 110 -0.20 1.91 14.09
N GLY A 111 -0.10 1.79 15.41
CA GLY A 111 -0.79 2.66 16.35
C GLY A 111 -2.27 2.84 15.99
N LYS A 112 -2.67 4.07 15.70
CA LYS A 112 -4.04 4.42 15.29
C LYS A 112 -4.43 3.89 13.90
N TYR A 113 -3.49 3.48 13.07
CA TYR A 113 -3.70 2.91 11.74
C TYR A 113 -3.77 1.37 11.76
N ASN A 114 -3.87 0.77 12.93
CA ASN A 114 -4.01 -0.67 13.06
C ASN A 114 -5.43 -1.09 12.71
N ILE A 115 -5.58 -1.98 11.72
CA ILE A 115 -6.87 -2.50 11.26
C ILE A 115 -7.35 -3.65 12.16
N GLY A 116 -6.43 -4.33 12.85
CA GLY A 116 -6.70 -5.44 13.76
C GLY A 116 -5.42 -5.97 14.36
N LYS A 117 -5.52 -6.54 15.57
CA LYS A 117 -4.37 -7.17 16.23
C LYS A 117 -4.06 -8.51 15.56
N HIS A 118 -2.78 -8.83 15.44
CA HIS A 118 -2.35 -10.19 15.06
C HIS A 118 -2.70 -11.18 16.17
N GLN A 119 -3.03 -12.40 15.79
CA GLN A 119 -3.35 -13.52 16.69
C GLN A 119 -2.31 -14.64 16.54
#